data_50a781a78b63a91249cf24126d8e5b91
#
_entry.id   50a781a78b63a91249cf24126d8e5b91
#
_cell.length_a   1.000
_cell.length_b   1.000
_cell.length_c   1.000
_cell.angle_alpha   90.00
_cell.angle_beta   90.00
_cell.angle_gamma   90.00
#
_symmetry.space_group_name_H-M   'P 1'
#
loop_
_entity.id
_entity.type
_entity.pdbx_description
1 polymer ?
#
loop_
_entity_poly.entity_id
_entity_poly.type
_entity_poly.pdbx_seq_one_letter_code
_entity_poly.pdbx_strand_id
1 'polypeptide(L)'
;MPLLLLLYMSEIKHRFMKRALELGEQVRNKTGDNPWVGCVIVRGEKVLGEGHTHPPGEAHAEADAILNAEKQGHSLTGSTLYCTLEPCSFHGRTPSCAETIVEKQISHVVIAIRDPHPKVNAEGVRMLRESGVLVTEGIEEQD
;
A
#
# COMPACT_ATOMS: atom_id res chain seq x y z
N MET A 1 -14.24 22.61 -3.44
CA MET A 1 -13.59 21.88 -4.55
C MET A 1 -14.62 21.59 -5.63
N PRO A 2 -14.29 21.86 -6.92
CA PRO A 2 -15.23 21.56 -8.01
C PRO A 2 -15.59 20.09 -8.09
N LEU A 3 -16.85 19.81 -8.42
CA LEU A 3 -17.36 18.43 -8.52
C LEU A 3 -16.56 17.59 -9.51
N LEU A 4 -16.21 18.16 -10.68
CA LEU A 4 -15.43 17.45 -11.68
C LEU A 4 -14.06 17.01 -11.15
N LEU A 5 -13.41 17.84 -10.32
CA LEU A 5 -12.14 17.48 -9.73
C LEU A 5 -12.30 16.35 -8.70
N LEU A 6 -13.37 16.37 -7.91
CA LEU A 6 -13.66 15.31 -6.96
C LEU A 6 -13.89 13.97 -7.68
N LEU A 7 -14.65 14.00 -8.78
CA LEU A 7 -14.90 12.79 -9.58
C LEU A 7 -13.62 12.25 -10.19
N TYR A 8 -12.77 13.15 -10.71
CA TYR A 8 -11.47 12.77 -11.27
C TYR A 8 -10.56 12.12 -10.23
N MET A 9 -10.49 12.70 -9.03
CA MET A 9 -9.68 12.15 -7.94
C MET A 9 -10.20 10.78 -7.49
N SER A 10 -11.53 10.59 -7.45
CA SER A 10 -12.14 9.33 -7.13
C SER A 10 -11.80 8.26 -8.17
N GLU A 11 -11.87 8.60 -9.46
CA GLU A 11 -11.50 7.68 -10.53
C GLU A 11 -10.04 7.22 -10.43
N ILE A 12 -9.13 8.17 -10.13
CA ILE A 12 -7.71 7.84 -9.98
C ILE A 12 -7.51 6.84 -8.85
N LYS A 13 -8.15 7.06 -7.69
CA LYS A 13 -8.04 6.15 -6.56
C LYS A 13 -8.54 4.75 -6.90
N HIS A 14 -9.69 4.66 -7.56
CA HIS A 14 -10.26 3.37 -7.95
C HIS A 14 -9.37 2.67 -8.98
N ARG A 15 -8.83 3.41 -9.95
CA ARG A 15 -7.95 2.85 -10.97
C ARG A 15 -6.71 2.20 -10.38
N PHE A 16 -6.02 2.91 -9.48
CA PHE A 16 -4.78 2.39 -8.89
C PHE A 16 -5.05 1.29 -7.86
N MET A 17 -6.15 1.38 -7.10
CA MET A 17 -6.52 0.30 -6.20
C MET A 17 -6.88 -0.96 -6.99
N LYS A 18 -7.57 -0.81 -8.11
CA LYS A 18 -7.88 -1.93 -8.99
C LYS A 18 -6.59 -2.60 -9.49
N ARG A 19 -5.59 -1.79 -9.87
CA ARG A 19 -4.29 -2.34 -10.26
C ARG A 19 -3.63 -3.09 -9.11
N ALA A 20 -3.68 -2.57 -7.89
CA ALA A 20 -3.14 -3.25 -6.72
C ALA A 20 -3.83 -4.60 -6.49
N LEU A 21 -5.16 -4.64 -6.64
CA LEU A 21 -5.92 -5.89 -6.53
C LEU A 21 -5.48 -6.92 -7.60
N GLU A 22 -5.25 -6.47 -8.83
CA GLU A 22 -4.76 -7.34 -9.89
C GLU A 22 -3.40 -7.94 -9.55
N LEU A 23 -2.50 -7.13 -8.99
CA LEU A 23 -1.18 -7.60 -8.59
C LEU A 23 -1.27 -8.66 -7.49
N GLY A 24 -2.13 -8.44 -6.50
CA GLY A 24 -2.36 -9.43 -5.46
C GLY A 24 -2.95 -10.73 -6.02
N GLU A 25 -3.89 -10.61 -6.94
CA GLU A 25 -4.53 -11.77 -7.57
C GLU A 25 -3.53 -12.63 -8.34
N GLN A 26 -2.51 -12.03 -8.94
CA GLN A 26 -1.47 -12.75 -9.68
C GLN A 26 -0.70 -13.77 -8.82
N VAL A 27 -0.64 -13.53 -7.51
CA VAL A 27 0.09 -14.41 -6.59
C VAL A 27 -0.83 -15.26 -5.72
N ARG A 28 -2.11 -15.29 -6.06
CA ARG A 28 -3.10 -16.13 -5.37
C ARG A 28 -2.61 -17.57 -5.31
N ASN A 29 -2.64 -18.16 -4.10
CA ASN A 29 -2.19 -19.52 -3.84
C ASN A 29 -0.67 -19.73 -4.01
N LYS A 30 0.12 -18.65 -4.10
CA LYS A 30 1.58 -18.74 -4.26
C LYS A 30 2.34 -18.14 -3.08
N THR A 31 1.63 -17.70 -2.03
CA THR A 31 2.23 -16.99 -0.91
C THR A 31 2.21 -17.76 0.40
N GLY A 32 1.90 -19.06 0.34
CA GLY A 32 1.78 -19.89 1.55
C GLY A 32 0.66 -19.39 2.44
N ASP A 33 0.96 -19.19 3.72
CA ASP A 33 -0.01 -18.69 4.69
C ASP A 33 -0.15 -17.17 4.68
N ASN A 34 0.68 -16.46 3.92
CA ASN A 34 0.58 -15.02 3.81
C ASN A 34 -0.59 -14.61 2.91
N PRO A 35 -1.30 -13.52 3.25
CA PRO A 35 -2.33 -13.01 2.34
C PRO A 35 -1.69 -12.53 1.03
N TRP A 36 -2.42 -12.69 -0.07
CA TRP A 36 -1.96 -12.21 -1.38
C TRP A 36 -2.37 -10.75 -1.54
N VAL A 37 -1.38 -9.89 -1.33
CA VAL A 37 -1.53 -8.44 -1.30
C VAL A 37 -0.83 -7.83 -2.51
N GLY A 38 -1.39 -6.76 -3.04
CA GLY A 38 -0.77 -5.97 -4.10
C GLY A 38 -0.60 -4.53 -3.69
N CYS A 39 0.43 -3.89 -4.18
CA CYS A 39 0.74 -2.48 -3.91
C CYS A 39 1.18 -1.74 -5.16
N VAL A 40 0.78 -0.47 -5.25
CA VAL A 40 1.18 0.43 -6.33
C VAL A 40 1.58 1.77 -5.71
N ILE A 41 2.74 2.29 -6.09
CA ILE A 41 3.20 3.60 -5.65
C ILE A 41 3.14 4.54 -6.84
N VAL A 42 2.52 5.71 -6.65
CA VAL A 42 2.33 6.67 -7.73
C VAL A 42 2.71 8.08 -7.31
N ARG A 43 3.05 8.91 -8.28
CA ARG A 43 3.13 10.36 -8.13
C ARG A 43 2.25 10.96 -9.22
N GLY A 44 1.15 11.62 -8.80
CA GLY A 44 0.11 12.04 -9.74
C GLY A 44 -0.50 10.81 -10.40
N GLU A 45 -0.35 10.69 -11.71
CA GLU A 45 -0.83 9.50 -12.45
C GLU A 45 0.30 8.59 -12.89
N LYS A 46 1.53 8.92 -12.51
CA LYS A 46 2.71 8.13 -12.90
C LYS A 46 2.97 7.03 -11.89
N VAL A 47 3.02 5.78 -12.34
CA VAL A 47 3.39 4.64 -11.50
C VAL A 47 4.91 4.65 -11.32
N LEU A 48 5.35 4.68 -10.05
CA LEU A 48 6.75 4.63 -9.69
C LEU A 48 7.24 3.20 -9.45
N GLY A 49 6.38 2.36 -8.87
CA GLY A 49 6.72 0.98 -8.59
C GLY A 49 5.48 0.17 -8.24
N GLU A 50 5.54 -1.12 -8.50
CA GLU A 50 4.48 -2.08 -8.18
C GLU A 50 5.07 -3.24 -7.42
N GLY A 51 4.26 -3.87 -6.58
CA GLY A 51 4.70 -5.03 -5.80
C GLY A 51 3.56 -5.94 -5.41
N HIS A 52 3.91 -7.15 -5.03
CA HIS A 52 2.96 -8.15 -4.53
C HIS A 52 3.64 -8.99 -3.45
N THR A 53 2.83 -9.72 -2.67
CA THR A 53 3.34 -10.62 -1.64
C THR A 53 4.22 -11.71 -2.26
N HIS A 54 5.31 -12.02 -1.58
CA HIS A 54 6.19 -13.14 -1.90
C HIS A 54 5.98 -14.28 -0.88
N PRO A 55 6.57 -15.47 -1.10
CA PRO A 55 6.47 -16.56 -0.14
C PRO A 55 6.93 -16.17 1.27
N PRO A 56 6.50 -16.89 2.33
CA PRO A 56 6.86 -16.56 3.70
C PRO A 56 8.38 -16.41 3.89
N GLY A 57 8.77 -15.38 4.64
CA GLY A 57 10.17 -15.05 4.87
C GLY A 57 10.76 -14.08 3.87
N GLU A 58 10.04 -13.77 2.80
CA GLU A 58 10.46 -12.81 1.78
C GLU A 58 9.67 -11.51 1.89
N ALA A 59 9.89 -10.59 0.95
CA ALA A 59 9.31 -9.24 1.02
C ALA A 59 7.79 -9.24 1.00
N HIS A 60 7.19 -8.35 1.78
CA HIS A 60 5.78 -8.01 1.68
C HIS A 60 5.55 -7.15 0.43
N ALA A 61 4.30 -7.01 0.02
CA ALA A 61 3.94 -6.24 -1.18
C ALA A 61 4.44 -4.79 -1.13
N GLU A 62 4.34 -4.15 0.03
CA GLU A 62 4.79 -2.77 0.21
C GLU A 62 6.30 -2.65 0.01
N ALA A 63 7.07 -3.52 0.66
CA ALA A 63 8.52 -3.53 0.53
C ALA A 63 8.94 -3.81 -0.91
N ASP A 64 8.25 -4.71 -1.57
CA ASP A 64 8.48 -5.04 -2.98
C ASP A 64 8.24 -3.83 -3.88
N ALA A 65 7.13 -3.12 -3.68
CA ALA A 65 6.82 -1.92 -4.47
C ALA A 65 7.84 -0.81 -4.24
N ILE A 66 8.25 -0.60 -2.98
CA ILE A 66 9.26 0.40 -2.63
C ILE A 66 10.59 0.07 -3.32
N LEU A 67 11.03 -1.17 -3.21
CA LEU A 67 12.28 -1.61 -3.81
C LEU A 67 12.26 -1.45 -5.33
N ASN A 68 11.16 -1.83 -5.96
CA ASN A 68 11.02 -1.71 -7.42
C ASN A 68 11.06 -0.24 -7.87
N ALA A 69 10.41 0.66 -7.13
CA ALA A 69 10.45 2.09 -7.42
C ALA A 69 11.88 2.65 -7.28
N GLU A 70 12.57 2.27 -6.21
CA GLU A 70 13.93 2.73 -5.96
C GLU A 70 14.93 2.21 -6.98
N LYS A 71 14.76 0.98 -7.45
CA LYS A 71 15.61 0.41 -8.50
C LYS A 71 15.50 1.20 -9.81
N GLN A 72 14.38 1.85 -10.04
CA GLN A 72 14.18 2.69 -11.21
C GLN A 72 14.65 4.13 -11.00
N GLY A 73 15.25 4.43 -9.84
CA GLY A 73 15.79 5.74 -9.54
C GLY A 73 14.79 6.75 -8.99
N HIS A 74 13.59 6.32 -8.60
CA HIS A 74 12.57 7.23 -8.08
C HIS A 74 12.75 7.53 -6.60
N SER A 75 12.63 8.81 -6.24
CA SER A 75 12.42 9.22 -4.86
C SER A 75 10.94 9.00 -4.54
N LEU A 76 10.65 8.53 -3.34
CA LEU A 76 9.27 8.27 -2.93
C LEU A 76 8.67 9.41 -2.12
N THR A 77 9.44 10.46 -1.85
CA THR A 77 8.98 11.62 -1.08
C THR A 77 7.75 12.24 -1.74
N GLY A 78 6.68 12.38 -0.97
CA GLY A 78 5.43 12.99 -1.44
C GLY A 78 4.57 12.10 -2.32
N SER A 79 4.94 10.82 -2.49
CA SER A 79 4.15 9.89 -3.31
C SER A 79 2.96 9.32 -2.55
N THR A 80 2.11 8.59 -3.28
CA THR A 80 0.95 7.87 -2.74
C THR A 80 1.15 6.38 -2.94
N LEU A 81 0.91 5.60 -1.89
CA LEU A 81 0.97 4.14 -1.94
C LEU A 81 -0.43 3.56 -1.83
N TYR A 82 -0.82 2.76 -2.81
CA TYR A 82 -2.07 2.01 -2.80
C TYR A 82 -1.78 0.58 -2.38
N CYS A 83 -2.48 0.08 -1.37
CA CYS A 83 -2.26 -1.27 -0.86
C CYS A 83 -3.61 -1.93 -0.57
N THR A 84 -3.75 -3.20 -0.94
CA THR A 84 -5.02 -3.90 -0.77
C THR A 84 -5.30 -4.27 0.68
N LEU A 85 -4.25 -4.34 1.51
CA LEU A 85 -4.37 -4.66 2.93
C LEU A 85 -3.59 -3.63 3.76
N GLU A 86 -4.05 -3.37 4.96
CA GLU A 86 -3.38 -2.47 5.91
C GLU A 86 -1.90 -2.85 6.09
N PRO A 87 -0.95 -1.90 5.96
CA PRO A 87 0.46 -2.18 6.19
C PRO A 87 0.72 -2.66 7.62
N CYS A 88 1.63 -3.62 7.76
CA CYS A 88 1.95 -4.16 9.07
C CYS A 88 2.66 -3.14 9.96
N SER A 89 2.46 -3.25 11.27
CA SER A 89 3.08 -2.38 12.27
C SER A 89 4.13 -3.11 13.11
N PHE A 90 4.27 -4.41 12.93
CA PHE A 90 5.18 -5.21 13.74
C PHE A 90 6.63 -5.05 13.29
N HIS A 91 7.49 -4.61 14.22
CA HIS A 91 8.93 -4.51 13.99
C HIS A 91 9.58 -5.80 14.50
N GLY A 92 10.02 -6.65 13.57
CA GLY A 92 10.74 -7.88 13.88
C GLY A 92 12.24 -7.70 13.64
N ARG A 93 12.83 -8.56 12.83
CA ARG A 93 14.23 -8.43 12.42
C ARG A 93 14.44 -7.23 11.51
N THR A 94 13.39 -6.83 10.80
CA THR A 94 13.38 -5.66 9.92
C THR A 94 12.28 -4.72 10.39
N PRO A 95 12.36 -3.42 10.04
CA PRO A 95 11.27 -2.49 10.32
C PRO A 95 9.97 -2.97 9.68
N SER A 96 8.84 -2.61 10.29
CA SER A 96 7.53 -2.89 9.73
C SER A 96 7.31 -2.11 8.42
N CYS A 97 6.34 -2.54 7.62
CA CYS A 97 6.01 -1.79 6.41
C CYS A 97 5.55 -0.37 6.73
N ALA A 98 4.78 -0.18 7.81
CA ALA A 98 4.37 1.16 8.24
C ALA A 98 5.57 2.06 8.57
N GLU A 99 6.55 1.54 9.29
CA GLU A 99 7.78 2.29 9.61
C GLU A 99 8.55 2.67 8.34
N THR A 100 8.67 1.74 7.40
CA THR A 100 9.38 1.99 6.15
C THR A 100 8.66 3.05 5.31
N ILE A 101 7.34 3.02 5.27
CA ILE A 101 6.54 4.02 4.56
C ILE A 101 6.83 5.43 5.12
N VAL A 102 6.86 5.56 6.44
CA VAL A 102 7.18 6.82 7.11
C VAL A 102 8.60 7.27 6.77
N GLU A 103 9.56 6.37 6.87
CA GLU A 103 10.96 6.66 6.59
C GLU A 103 11.18 7.16 5.16
N LYS A 104 10.47 6.58 4.20
CA LYS A 104 10.59 6.96 2.78
C LYS A 104 9.81 8.23 2.44
N GLN A 105 9.12 8.81 3.41
CA GLN A 105 8.36 10.05 3.25
C GLN A 105 7.23 9.94 2.23
N ILE A 106 6.63 8.77 2.12
CA ILE A 106 5.39 8.58 1.38
C ILE A 106 4.32 9.36 2.11
N SER A 107 3.61 10.24 1.42
CA SER A 107 2.71 11.21 2.07
C SER A 107 1.29 10.71 2.25
N HIS A 108 0.86 9.74 1.45
CA HIS A 108 -0.52 9.26 1.46
C HIS A 108 -0.54 7.75 1.24
N VAL A 109 -1.28 7.04 2.06
CA VAL A 109 -1.51 5.60 1.92
C VAL A 109 -3.01 5.38 1.74
N VAL A 110 -3.37 4.65 0.69
CA VAL A 110 -4.75 4.29 0.38
C VAL A 110 -4.87 2.78 0.55
N ILE A 111 -5.77 2.33 1.41
CA ILE A 111 -5.94 0.90 1.68
C ILE A 111 -7.36 0.44 1.36
N ALA A 112 -7.50 -0.80 0.90
CA ALA A 112 -8.82 -1.38 0.62
C ALA A 112 -9.45 -1.85 1.92
N ILE A 113 -8.76 -2.68 2.69
CA ILE A 113 -9.27 -3.18 3.97
C ILE A 113 -8.19 -3.14 5.05
N ARG A 114 -8.64 -3.03 6.31
CA ARG A 114 -7.78 -3.18 7.47
C ARG A 114 -7.46 -4.66 7.67
N ASP A 115 -6.35 -4.93 8.36
CA ASP A 115 -6.02 -6.30 8.75
C ASP A 115 -7.17 -6.84 9.62
N PRO A 116 -7.74 -8.00 9.28
CA PRO A 116 -8.87 -8.55 10.05
C PRO A 116 -8.49 -9.11 11.41
N HIS A 117 -7.20 -9.32 11.69
CA HIS A 117 -6.77 -9.87 12.97
C HIS A 117 -7.01 -8.86 14.09
N PRO A 118 -7.73 -9.24 15.19
CA PRO A 118 -8.10 -8.28 16.23
C PRO A 118 -6.92 -7.55 16.89
N LYS A 119 -5.76 -8.19 16.99
CA LYS A 119 -4.59 -7.59 17.65
C LYS A 119 -3.83 -6.61 16.77
N VAL A 120 -4.00 -6.69 15.45
CA VAL A 120 -3.27 -5.84 14.51
C VAL A 120 -4.18 -4.90 13.74
N ASN A 121 -5.50 -5.08 13.87
CA ASN A 121 -6.48 -4.23 13.20
C ASN A 121 -6.24 -2.74 13.55
N ALA A 122 -6.05 -1.93 12.51
CA ALA A 122 -5.83 -0.49 12.61
C ALA A 122 -4.52 -0.03 13.26
N GLU A 123 -3.63 -0.94 13.68
CA GLU A 123 -2.35 -0.53 14.26
C GLU A 123 -1.44 0.12 13.23
N GLY A 124 -1.39 -0.42 12.02
CA GLY A 124 -0.63 0.19 10.92
C GLY A 124 -1.20 1.54 10.55
N VAL A 125 -2.52 1.64 10.45
CA VAL A 125 -3.20 2.91 10.16
C VAL A 125 -2.90 3.95 11.25
N ARG A 126 -2.99 3.55 12.53
CA ARG A 126 -2.72 4.44 13.65
C ARG A 126 -1.29 4.97 13.60
N MET A 127 -0.32 4.09 13.38
CA MET A 127 1.09 4.47 13.31
C MET A 127 1.34 5.47 12.17
N LEU A 128 0.76 5.21 11.01
CA LEU A 128 0.90 6.11 9.86
C LEU A 128 0.32 7.48 10.15
N ARG A 129 -0.90 7.53 10.70
CA ARG A 129 -1.57 8.81 11.03
C ARG A 129 -0.84 9.60 12.10
N GLU A 130 -0.33 8.92 13.13
CA GLU A 130 0.45 9.58 14.19
C GLU A 130 1.76 10.16 13.64
N SER A 131 2.27 9.60 12.56
CA SER A 131 3.50 10.08 11.92
C SER A 131 3.24 11.13 10.83
N GLY A 132 2.00 11.56 10.67
CA GLY A 132 1.63 12.61 9.72
C GLY A 132 1.30 12.12 8.32
N VAL A 133 1.19 10.81 8.11
CA VAL A 133 0.79 10.26 6.82
C VAL A 133 -0.74 10.29 6.68
N LEU A 134 -1.23 10.81 5.56
CA LEU A 134 -2.66 10.77 5.26
C LEU A 134 -3.06 9.35 4.89
N VAL A 135 -4.13 8.83 5.49
CA VAL A 135 -4.61 7.48 5.21
C VAL A 135 -6.06 7.52 4.76
N THR A 136 -6.34 6.96 3.59
CA THR A 136 -7.70 6.77 3.06
C THR A 136 -8.02 5.28 3.09
N GLU A 137 -9.19 4.92 3.60
CA GLU A 137 -9.60 3.52 3.79
C GLU A 137 -10.84 3.19 2.99
N GLY A 138 -11.05 1.91 2.74
CA GLY A 138 -12.30 1.40 2.20
C GLY A 138 -12.46 1.51 0.68
N ILE A 139 -11.38 1.77 -0.05
CA ILE A 139 -11.44 1.87 -1.51
C ILE A 139 -11.45 0.46 -2.09
N GLU A 140 -12.51 0.10 -2.83
CA GLU A 140 -12.73 -1.23 -3.43
C GLU A 140 -12.85 -2.35 -2.39
N GLU A 141 -13.28 -2.00 -1.17
CA GLU A 141 -13.30 -2.94 -0.04
C GLU A 141 -14.15 -4.18 -0.29
N GLN A 142 -15.18 -4.07 -1.13
CA GLN A 142 -16.11 -5.17 -1.38
C GLN A 142 -15.79 -6.02 -2.61
N ASP A 143 -14.71 -5.76 -3.28
CA ASP A 143 -14.32 -6.50 -4.50
C ASP A 143 -13.36 -7.68 -4.20
#